data_1e484eede8dd7ac9d25ed7e838981cc2
#
_entry.id   1e484eede8dd7ac9d25ed7e838981cc2
#
_cell.length_a   1.000
_cell.length_b   1.000
_cell.length_c   1.000
_cell.angle_alpha   90.00
_cell.angle_beta   90.00
_cell.angle_gamma   90.00
#
_symmetry.space_group_name_H-M   'P 1'
#
loop_
_entity.id
_entity.type
_entity.pdbx_description
1 polymer ?
#
loop_
_entity_poly.entity_id
_entity_poly.type
_entity_poly.pdbx_seq_one_letter_code
_entity_poly.pdbx_strand_id
1 'polypeptide(L)'
;LDPDEFNSEYIHVYPNENVGGAGGFTRGILESISAEDFKATHVLLMDDDVMVLPESFIRTYSLLALVKPQYSERYVSGAMLYFEQMNLQHEDVGYVHDDGSYGPNKRIMEMHRWDCVFENDEDVDFHEDSYAGWWYCCIPVKKIDRSHLPVPLFIRGDDVEFSVANHAEFLTLNGICIWHKGFANKFNANLELYMVHRNSLIIQAMSGICKDIDFIKRIQGFFETEIRRLAYNNCDLLLDAVEEFCAGPDFMKTPQGEQIMKSHAAKNEKMRPVAMVYSKPVNFDSVYKKEKKQLTPTQKWWYQVTDNGQKLPDWFLKKDYTAVIAYDWFDDPTKEYFAEQVLAVSPFDHTAYLRKRDKQRYQQLKQRYQRVMRYYKQNRKQIEQMYQQAAGTLQSESFWREYLHMPEAKK
;
A
#
# COMPACT_ATOMS: atom_id res chain seq x y z
N LEU A 1 23.35 3.56 -6.42
CA LEU A 1 24.36 4.63 -6.30
C LEU A 1 25.74 4.00 -6.09
N ASP A 2 26.75 4.52 -6.75
CA ASP A 2 28.15 4.12 -6.54
C ASP A 2 28.69 4.89 -5.32
N PRO A 3 29.11 4.21 -4.24
CA PRO A 3 29.66 4.87 -3.06
C PRO A 3 30.87 5.77 -3.38
N ASP A 4 31.73 5.37 -4.32
CA ASP A 4 32.93 6.13 -4.67
C ASP A 4 32.60 7.45 -5.39
N GLU A 5 31.44 7.55 -6.03
CA GLU A 5 30.98 8.76 -6.71
C GLU A 5 30.29 9.74 -5.76
N PHE A 6 29.51 9.24 -4.78
CA PHE A 6 28.60 10.07 -3.99
C PHE A 6 29.05 10.29 -2.54
N ASN A 7 29.96 9.48 -1.99
CA ASN A 7 30.45 9.70 -0.63
C ASN A 7 31.20 11.04 -0.50
N SER A 8 30.91 11.77 0.58
CA SER A 8 31.55 13.04 0.92
C SER A 8 31.57 13.23 2.45
N GLU A 9 31.99 14.38 2.94
CA GLU A 9 31.90 14.75 4.36
C GLU A 9 30.46 14.68 4.90
N TYR A 10 29.46 14.94 4.03
CA TYR A 10 28.04 15.05 4.44
C TYR A 10 27.15 13.96 3.84
N ILE A 11 27.66 13.15 2.91
CA ILE A 11 26.90 12.11 2.22
C ILE A 11 27.59 10.78 2.43
N HIS A 12 26.89 9.83 3.02
CA HIS A 12 27.38 8.48 3.23
C HIS A 12 26.46 7.48 2.50
N VAL A 13 27.02 6.76 1.54
CA VAL A 13 26.31 5.74 0.78
C VAL A 13 26.63 4.38 1.37
N TYR A 14 25.60 3.71 1.86
CA TYR A 14 25.71 2.36 2.39
C TYR A 14 25.06 1.37 1.41
N PRO A 15 25.86 0.62 0.65
CA PRO A 15 25.35 -0.42 -0.24
C PRO A 15 24.51 -1.44 0.53
N ASN A 16 23.38 -1.81 -0.04
CA ASN A 16 22.45 -2.75 0.57
C ASN A 16 21.91 -3.70 -0.50
N GLU A 17 21.64 -4.95 -0.15
CA GLU A 17 20.81 -5.80 -1.00
C GLU A 17 19.42 -5.18 -1.15
N ASN A 18 18.69 -5.54 -2.22
CA ASN A 18 17.32 -5.05 -2.36
C ASN A 18 16.41 -5.75 -1.34
N VAL A 19 16.29 -5.13 -0.20
CA VAL A 19 15.43 -5.55 0.92
C VAL A 19 14.17 -4.67 1.06
N GLY A 20 13.88 -3.89 0.01
CA GLY A 20 12.72 -2.99 -0.08
C GLY A 20 12.82 -1.76 0.81
N GLY A 21 11.70 -1.01 0.89
CA GLY A 21 11.60 0.20 1.71
C GLY A 21 11.86 -0.09 3.18
N ALA A 22 11.20 -1.10 3.75
CA ALA A 22 11.38 -1.46 5.16
C ALA A 22 12.85 -1.67 5.54
N GLY A 23 13.62 -2.39 4.69
CA GLY A 23 15.04 -2.65 4.94
C GLY A 23 15.93 -1.43 4.68
N GLY A 24 15.67 -0.68 3.60
CA GLY A 24 16.41 0.55 3.27
C GLY A 24 16.29 1.61 4.35
N PHE A 25 15.07 1.90 4.80
CA PHE A 25 14.82 2.85 5.87
C PHE A 25 15.37 2.39 7.21
N THR A 26 15.23 1.10 7.56
CA THR A 26 15.81 0.57 8.80
C THR A 26 17.34 0.66 8.78
N ARG A 27 17.99 0.40 7.61
CA ARG A 27 19.42 0.62 7.46
C ARG A 27 19.80 2.07 7.75
N GLY A 28 19.11 3.04 7.15
CA GLY A 28 19.34 4.47 7.38
C GLY A 28 19.14 4.88 8.83
N ILE A 29 18.09 4.37 9.49
CA ILE A 29 17.85 4.59 10.92
C ILE A 29 19.04 4.09 11.75
N LEU A 30 19.44 2.83 11.55
CA LEU A 30 20.51 2.20 12.34
C LEU A 30 21.87 2.88 12.12
N GLU A 31 22.22 3.28 10.91
CA GLU A 31 23.45 4.04 10.63
C GLU A 31 23.40 5.41 11.33
N SER A 32 22.27 6.13 11.22
CA SER A 32 22.12 7.46 11.84
C SER A 32 22.22 7.46 13.36
N ILE A 33 21.61 6.47 14.03
CA ILE A 33 21.62 6.38 15.49
C ILE A 33 22.90 5.74 16.06
N SER A 34 23.72 5.13 15.20
CA SER A 34 25.00 4.52 15.57
C SER A 34 26.20 5.38 15.17
N ALA A 35 26.00 6.52 14.50
CA ALA A 35 27.07 7.42 14.09
C ALA A 35 27.85 7.94 15.30
N GLU A 36 29.20 7.94 15.20
CA GLU A 36 30.09 8.37 16.28
C GLU A 36 30.56 9.83 16.09
N ASP A 37 30.56 10.31 14.87
CA ASP A 37 31.03 11.63 14.45
C ASP A 37 30.00 12.74 14.69
N PHE A 38 28.72 12.39 14.79
CA PHE A 38 27.65 13.30 15.17
C PHE A 38 26.59 12.60 16.01
N LYS A 39 25.83 13.39 16.77
CA LYS A 39 24.70 12.89 17.55
C LYS A 39 23.40 13.34 16.93
N ALA A 40 22.75 12.45 16.20
CA ALA A 40 21.44 12.71 15.64
C ALA A 40 20.39 12.95 16.73
N THR A 41 19.57 13.98 16.60
CA THR A 41 18.39 14.23 17.44
C THR A 41 17.12 13.75 16.74
N HIS A 42 17.11 13.80 15.41
CA HIS A 42 16.02 13.35 14.54
C HIS A 42 16.59 12.61 13.34
N VAL A 43 15.80 11.72 12.76
CA VAL A 43 16.07 11.04 11.49
C VAL A 43 14.95 11.42 10.53
N LEU A 44 15.29 11.97 9.36
CA LEU A 44 14.34 12.23 8.30
C LEU A 44 14.38 11.08 7.28
N LEU A 45 13.28 10.35 7.18
CA LEU A 45 13.07 9.35 6.13
C LEU A 45 12.44 10.01 4.91
N MET A 46 12.93 9.67 3.72
CA MET A 46 12.42 10.22 2.46
C MET A 46 12.63 9.21 1.33
N ASP A 47 11.61 9.05 0.46
CA ASP A 47 11.72 8.22 -0.74
C ASP A 47 12.69 8.83 -1.75
N ASP A 48 13.27 8.00 -2.63
CA ASP A 48 14.24 8.40 -3.65
C ASP A 48 13.58 8.86 -4.97
N ASP A 49 12.27 8.63 -5.14
CA ASP A 49 11.51 9.01 -6.34
C ASP A 49 10.61 10.26 -6.13
N VAL A 50 10.91 11.07 -5.12
CA VAL A 50 10.21 12.32 -4.84
C VAL A 50 10.94 13.54 -5.38
N MET A 51 10.19 14.59 -5.69
CA MET A 51 10.74 15.93 -5.87
C MET A 51 10.52 16.73 -4.58
N VAL A 52 11.59 17.33 -4.06
CA VAL A 52 11.56 18.13 -2.84
C VAL A 52 12.25 19.48 -3.08
N LEU A 53 11.73 20.54 -2.46
CA LEU A 53 12.39 21.84 -2.45
C LEU A 53 13.25 22.01 -1.20
N PRO A 54 14.37 22.71 -1.27
CA PRO A 54 15.21 23.02 -0.08
C PRO A 54 14.43 23.70 1.05
N GLU A 55 13.37 24.44 0.71
CA GLU A 55 12.49 25.10 1.67
C GLU A 55 11.84 24.09 2.65
N SER A 56 11.51 22.87 2.21
CA SER A 56 10.94 21.85 3.12
C SER A 56 11.92 21.49 4.24
N PHE A 57 13.21 21.38 3.95
CA PHE A 57 14.25 21.12 4.96
C PHE A 57 14.44 22.30 5.91
N ILE A 58 14.48 23.53 5.37
CA ILE A 58 14.62 24.75 6.15
C ILE A 58 13.44 24.91 7.10
N ARG A 59 12.21 24.66 6.64
CA ARG A 59 11.00 24.72 7.49
C ARG A 59 10.98 23.62 8.54
N THR A 60 11.35 22.39 8.19
CA THR A 60 11.47 21.30 9.16
C THR A 60 12.48 21.64 10.26
N TYR A 61 13.68 22.11 9.89
CA TYR A 61 14.69 22.53 10.86
C TYR A 61 14.17 23.67 11.76
N SER A 62 13.56 24.69 11.15
CA SER A 62 13.01 25.83 11.89
C SER A 62 11.90 25.43 12.85
N LEU A 63 10.99 24.53 12.40
CA LEU A 63 9.93 23.98 13.24
C LEU A 63 10.52 23.25 14.44
N LEU A 64 11.48 22.35 14.23
CA LEU A 64 12.13 21.59 15.30
C LEU A 64 12.92 22.48 16.28
N ALA A 65 13.53 23.57 15.78
CA ALA A 65 14.27 24.53 16.62
C ALA A 65 13.36 25.42 17.47
N LEU A 66 12.13 25.67 17.04
CA LEU A 66 11.20 26.61 17.66
C LEU A 66 10.01 25.94 18.34
N VAL A 67 9.82 24.64 18.16
CA VAL A 67 8.68 23.91 18.72
C VAL A 67 8.70 23.94 20.25
N LYS A 68 7.53 24.08 20.85
CA LYS A 68 7.39 24.05 22.31
C LYS A 68 7.80 22.68 22.85
N PRO A 69 8.41 22.57 24.04
CA PRO A 69 8.90 21.30 24.59
C PRO A 69 7.88 20.17 24.61
N GLN A 70 6.61 20.46 24.81
CA GLN A 70 5.52 19.48 24.84
C GLN A 70 5.25 18.80 23.49
N TYR A 71 5.72 19.38 22.38
CA TYR A 71 5.57 18.83 21.02
C TYR A 71 6.89 18.33 20.43
N SER A 72 8.00 18.42 21.18
CA SER A 72 9.35 18.11 20.68
C SER A 72 9.58 16.63 20.37
N GLU A 73 8.69 15.75 20.79
CA GLU A 73 8.76 14.31 20.52
C GLU A 73 7.75 13.86 19.48
N ARG A 74 7.06 14.78 18.81
CA ARG A 74 6.16 14.48 17.70
C ARG A 74 6.93 14.28 16.39
N TYR A 75 6.40 13.41 15.54
CA TYR A 75 6.93 13.23 14.18
C TYR A 75 6.53 14.41 13.30
N VAL A 76 7.44 14.94 12.49
CA VAL A 76 7.07 15.91 11.46
C VAL A 76 6.76 15.16 10.18
N SER A 77 5.50 15.22 9.76
CA SER A 77 5.03 14.58 8.51
C SER A 77 4.92 15.61 7.40
N GLY A 78 5.68 15.39 6.32
CA GLY A 78 5.64 16.24 5.14
C GLY A 78 4.49 15.84 4.20
N ALA A 79 3.77 16.84 3.70
CA ALA A 79 2.67 16.61 2.79
C ALA A 79 3.14 16.06 1.44
N MET A 80 2.40 15.08 0.91
CA MET A 80 2.54 14.61 -0.46
C MET A 80 1.59 15.36 -1.38
N LEU A 81 2.14 16.01 -2.41
CA LEU A 81 1.39 16.59 -3.52
C LEU A 81 1.58 15.72 -4.77
N TYR A 82 0.59 15.76 -5.68
CA TYR A 82 0.70 15.03 -6.94
C TYR A 82 1.68 15.70 -7.90
N PHE A 83 2.56 14.91 -8.50
CA PHE A 83 3.47 15.38 -9.52
C PHE A 83 2.74 15.85 -10.80
N GLU A 84 1.66 15.17 -11.14
CA GLU A 84 0.83 15.48 -12.31
C GLU A 84 -0.03 16.74 -12.11
N GLN A 85 -0.29 17.11 -10.86
CA GLN A 85 -1.07 18.28 -10.49
C GLN A 85 -0.46 18.90 -9.23
N MET A 86 0.60 19.69 -9.42
CA MET A 86 1.52 20.15 -8.39
C MET A 86 0.89 21.02 -7.26
N ASN A 87 -0.32 21.49 -7.46
CA ASN A 87 -1.08 22.22 -6.44
C ASN A 87 -2.10 21.34 -5.69
N LEU A 88 -2.17 20.05 -5.99
CA LEU A 88 -3.11 19.15 -5.34
C LEU A 88 -2.41 18.33 -4.26
N GLN A 89 -2.71 18.63 -3.00
CA GLN A 89 -2.23 17.86 -1.85
C GLN A 89 -3.07 16.58 -1.70
N HIS A 90 -2.40 15.44 -1.68
CA HIS A 90 -3.01 14.15 -1.44
C HIS A 90 -3.18 13.88 0.06
N GLU A 91 -2.08 13.99 0.81
CA GLU A 91 -2.02 13.57 2.21
C GLU A 91 -0.85 14.25 2.93
N ASP A 92 -1.02 14.63 4.17
CA ASP A 92 0.06 14.96 5.11
C ASP A 92 0.20 13.88 6.20
N VAL A 93 -0.91 13.47 6.79
CA VAL A 93 -1.02 12.32 7.69
C VAL A 93 -2.14 11.43 7.17
N GLY A 94 -1.85 10.14 7.05
CA GLY A 94 -2.83 9.13 6.72
C GLY A 94 -3.38 8.41 7.94
N TYR A 95 -4.42 7.62 7.76
CA TYR A 95 -4.90 6.69 8.77
C TYR A 95 -5.51 5.44 8.12
N VAL A 96 -5.66 4.40 8.92
CA VAL A 96 -6.30 3.17 8.47
C VAL A 96 -7.80 3.28 8.75
N HIS A 97 -8.60 3.35 7.69
CA HIS A 97 -10.06 3.47 7.79
C HIS A 97 -10.71 2.19 8.33
N ASP A 98 -11.93 2.27 8.83
CA ASP A 98 -12.72 1.14 9.38
C ASP A 98 -12.86 -0.04 8.39
N ASP A 99 -12.78 0.22 7.10
CA ASP A 99 -12.82 -0.81 6.06
C ASP A 99 -11.44 -1.41 5.73
N GLY A 100 -10.38 -0.96 6.42
CA GLY A 100 -9.00 -1.38 6.24
C GLY A 100 -8.30 -0.75 5.05
N SER A 101 -8.86 0.30 4.43
CA SER A 101 -8.14 1.09 3.43
C SER A 101 -7.22 2.12 4.08
N TYR A 102 -6.12 2.43 3.41
CA TYR A 102 -5.25 3.53 3.76
C TYR A 102 -5.70 4.79 3.05
N GLY A 103 -5.71 5.91 3.73
CA GLY A 103 -6.09 7.18 3.14
C GLY A 103 -5.82 8.38 4.01
N PRO A 104 -5.97 9.58 3.44
CA PRO A 104 -5.64 10.82 4.12
C PRO A 104 -6.57 11.10 5.31
N ASN A 105 -6.01 11.65 6.38
CA ASN A 105 -6.76 12.15 7.53
C ASN A 105 -7.55 13.42 7.18
N LYS A 106 -7.00 14.27 6.33
CA LYS A 106 -7.65 15.43 5.74
C LYS A 106 -8.13 15.10 4.33
N ARG A 107 -9.15 15.82 3.84
CA ARG A 107 -9.56 15.68 2.44
C ARG A 107 -8.44 16.09 1.47
N ILE A 108 -8.47 15.64 0.24
CA ILE A 108 -7.60 16.12 -0.84
C ILE A 108 -7.86 17.62 -1.05
N MET A 109 -6.80 18.44 -1.08
CA MET A 109 -6.87 19.91 -1.08
C MET A 109 -6.17 20.55 -2.28
N GLU A 110 -6.83 21.54 -2.87
CA GLU A 110 -6.26 22.39 -3.93
C GLU A 110 -5.46 23.55 -3.32
N MET A 111 -4.17 23.37 -3.10
CA MET A 111 -3.29 24.29 -2.36
C MET A 111 -3.04 25.64 -3.04
N HIS A 112 -3.59 25.91 -4.24
CA HIS A 112 -3.64 27.25 -4.82
C HIS A 112 -4.80 28.09 -4.30
N ARG A 113 -5.72 27.50 -3.54
CA ARG A 113 -6.88 28.15 -2.94
C ARG A 113 -6.55 28.53 -1.50
N TRP A 114 -6.78 29.81 -1.15
CA TRP A 114 -6.47 30.31 0.19
C TRP A 114 -7.28 29.59 1.30
N ASP A 115 -8.55 29.26 1.02
CA ASP A 115 -9.40 28.50 1.96
C ASP A 115 -8.84 27.11 2.27
N CYS A 116 -8.31 26.40 1.27
CA CYS A 116 -7.64 25.11 1.46
C CYS A 116 -6.33 25.27 2.26
N VAL A 117 -5.56 26.33 2.02
CA VAL A 117 -4.32 26.61 2.78
C VAL A 117 -4.62 26.84 4.25
N PHE A 118 -5.66 27.62 4.57
CA PHE A 118 -6.09 27.85 5.95
C PHE A 118 -6.62 26.57 6.60
N GLU A 119 -7.50 25.83 5.91
CA GLU A 119 -8.04 24.57 6.40
C GLU A 119 -6.95 23.53 6.68
N ASN A 120 -5.91 23.48 5.83
CA ASN A 120 -4.80 22.55 6.02
C ASN A 120 -3.94 22.86 7.24
N ASP A 121 -3.93 24.13 7.69
CA ASP A 121 -3.17 24.59 8.85
C ASP A 121 -4.00 24.56 10.15
N GLU A 122 -5.28 24.16 10.08
CA GLU A 122 -6.11 23.97 11.26
C GLU A 122 -5.63 22.75 12.07
N ASP A 123 -5.70 22.89 13.38
CA ASP A 123 -5.39 21.79 14.31
C ASP A 123 -6.50 20.73 14.20
N VAL A 124 -6.11 19.51 13.91
CA VAL A 124 -7.02 18.37 13.78
C VAL A 124 -6.62 17.25 14.72
N ASP A 125 -7.59 16.60 15.30
CA ASP A 125 -7.35 15.37 16.05
C ASP A 125 -7.02 14.22 15.07
N PHE A 126 -5.89 13.58 15.28
CA PHE A 126 -5.50 12.42 14.49
C PHE A 126 -6.17 11.16 15.06
N HIS A 127 -6.50 10.23 14.17
CA HIS A 127 -7.03 8.93 14.56
C HIS A 127 -5.97 8.08 15.30
N GLU A 128 -6.40 7.11 16.11
CA GLU A 128 -5.50 6.19 16.81
C GLU A 128 -4.61 5.40 15.84
N ASP A 129 -5.17 5.02 14.67
CA ASP A 129 -4.47 4.31 13.60
C ASP A 129 -3.89 5.26 12.53
N SER A 130 -3.43 6.47 12.95
CA SER A 130 -2.77 7.43 12.05
C SER A 130 -1.31 7.10 11.82
N TYR A 131 -0.82 7.44 10.62
CA TYR A 131 0.57 7.21 10.21
C TYR A 131 1.11 8.35 9.36
N ALA A 132 2.45 8.47 9.32
CA ALA A 132 3.16 9.34 8.39
C ALA A 132 3.82 8.50 7.30
N GLY A 133 3.53 8.80 6.04
CA GLY A 133 4.20 8.15 4.91
C GLY A 133 5.69 8.50 4.88
N TRP A 134 6.54 7.50 4.60
CA TRP A 134 8.00 7.70 4.61
C TRP A 134 8.54 8.38 3.35
N TRP A 135 7.68 8.95 2.52
CA TRP A 135 8.10 9.92 1.50
C TRP A 135 8.70 11.21 2.09
N TYR A 136 8.33 11.58 3.32
CA TYR A 136 8.93 12.64 4.13
C TYR A 136 8.45 12.54 5.58
N CYS A 137 9.18 11.80 6.41
CA CYS A 137 8.84 11.62 7.83
C CYS A 137 10.05 11.87 8.71
N CYS A 138 10.02 12.93 9.53
CA CYS A 138 11.08 13.26 10.46
C CYS A 138 10.75 12.76 11.86
N ILE A 139 11.53 11.79 12.33
CA ILE A 139 11.29 11.01 13.55
C ILE A 139 12.29 11.44 14.63
N PRO A 140 11.86 11.83 15.84
CA PRO A 140 12.76 12.05 16.96
C PRO A 140 13.48 10.76 17.36
N VAL A 141 14.82 10.78 17.45
CA VAL A 141 15.62 9.58 17.82
C VAL A 141 15.18 8.98 19.16
N LYS A 142 14.71 9.79 20.08
CA LYS A 142 14.17 9.34 21.37
C LYS A 142 12.95 8.42 21.25
N LYS A 143 12.22 8.49 20.13
CA LYS A 143 11.04 7.66 19.84
C LYS A 143 11.38 6.38 19.08
N ILE A 144 12.63 6.18 18.71
CA ILE A 144 13.09 4.96 18.03
C ILE A 144 13.47 3.93 19.08
N ASP A 145 12.60 2.96 19.29
CA ASP A 145 12.90 1.80 20.13
C ASP A 145 13.68 0.74 19.33
N ARG A 146 14.92 0.48 19.71
CA ARG A 146 15.77 -0.53 19.07
C ARG A 146 15.26 -1.96 19.22
N SER A 147 14.31 -2.20 20.11
CA SER A 147 13.61 -3.48 20.25
C SER A 147 12.34 -3.57 19.41
N HIS A 148 11.92 -2.45 18.80
CA HIS A 148 10.72 -2.34 17.98
C HIS A 148 10.99 -1.55 16.70
N LEU A 149 11.94 -2.01 15.91
CA LEU A 149 12.24 -1.49 14.57
C LEU A 149 11.19 -1.96 13.56
N PRO A 150 11.14 -1.38 12.36
CA PRO A 150 10.15 -1.74 11.35
C PRO A 150 10.04 -3.25 11.10
N VAL A 151 8.85 -3.73 10.80
CA VAL A 151 8.62 -5.13 10.40
C VAL A 151 9.23 -5.36 9.01
N PRO A 152 9.97 -6.48 8.77
CA PRO A 152 10.63 -6.73 7.48
C PRO A 152 9.64 -7.16 6.37
N LEU A 153 8.74 -6.23 5.99
CA LEU A 153 7.65 -6.46 5.03
C LEU A 153 8.07 -6.37 3.57
N PHE A 154 9.25 -5.86 3.29
CA PHE A 154 9.78 -5.50 1.99
C PHE A 154 9.19 -4.17 1.46
N ILE A 155 7.87 -4.08 1.24
CA ILE A 155 7.16 -2.88 0.75
C ILE A 155 5.72 -2.88 1.22
N ARG A 156 5.14 -1.70 1.49
CA ARG A 156 3.76 -1.46 1.94
C ARG A 156 3.49 -1.87 3.38
N GLY A 157 3.09 -0.92 4.17
CA GLY A 157 2.62 -1.08 5.54
C GLY A 157 3.69 -1.01 6.62
N ASP A 158 4.96 -0.84 6.26
CA ASP A 158 6.09 -0.61 7.16
C ASP A 158 5.97 0.73 7.90
N ASP A 159 5.65 1.80 7.18
CA ASP A 159 5.37 3.14 7.69
C ASP A 159 4.12 3.17 8.59
N VAL A 160 3.07 2.47 8.18
CA VAL A 160 1.82 2.34 8.94
C VAL A 160 2.06 1.62 10.26
N GLU A 161 2.65 0.43 10.21
CA GLU A 161 2.93 -0.36 11.40
C GLU A 161 3.82 0.40 12.36
N PHE A 162 4.93 0.98 11.87
CA PHE A 162 5.88 1.69 12.70
C PHE A 162 5.26 2.92 13.38
N SER A 163 4.45 3.70 12.67
CA SER A 163 3.76 4.87 13.24
C SER A 163 2.75 4.47 14.30
N VAL A 164 1.86 3.52 13.99
CA VAL A 164 0.75 3.13 14.88
C VAL A 164 1.26 2.37 16.11
N ALA A 165 2.18 1.43 15.93
CA ALA A 165 2.73 0.65 17.03
C ALA A 165 3.59 1.49 18.00
N ASN A 166 4.23 2.54 17.52
CA ASN A 166 4.98 3.49 18.34
C ASN A 166 4.11 4.65 18.89
N HIS A 167 2.78 4.61 18.71
CA HIS A 167 1.86 5.66 19.14
C HIS A 167 2.33 7.05 18.70
N ALA A 168 2.65 7.19 17.42
CA ALA A 168 3.19 8.41 16.86
C ALA A 168 2.16 9.55 16.94
N GLU A 169 2.59 10.69 17.45
CA GLU A 169 1.88 11.96 17.33
C GLU A 169 2.55 12.81 16.25
N PHE A 170 1.78 13.61 15.54
CA PHE A 170 2.26 14.30 14.35
C PHE A 170 2.25 15.81 14.48
N LEU A 171 3.17 16.45 13.76
CA LEU A 171 3.19 17.86 13.41
C LEU A 171 3.15 17.96 11.90
N THR A 172 2.26 18.78 11.38
CA THR A 172 2.20 19.17 9.98
C THR A 172 2.35 20.67 9.87
N LEU A 173 2.95 21.15 8.80
CA LEU A 173 3.09 22.59 8.54
C LEU A 173 3.05 22.85 7.04
N ASN A 174 2.24 23.81 6.62
CA ASN A 174 2.22 24.27 5.24
C ASN A 174 3.64 24.61 4.73
N GLY A 175 4.01 24.05 3.56
CA GLY A 175 5.32 24.25 2.96
C GLY A 175 6.39 23.25 3.43
N ILE A 176 6.05 22.26 4.27
CA ILE A 176 6.84 21.04 4.44
C ILE A 176 6.17 19.98 3.57
N CYS A 177 6.67 19.78 2.36
CA CYS A 177 6.02 18.92 1.37
C CYS A 177 7.00 18.37 0.34
N ILE A 178 6.53 17.33 -0.35
CA ILE A 178 7.17 16.74 -1.53
C ILE A 178 6.14 16.56 -2.66
N TRP A 179 6.62 16.34 -3.87
CA TRP A 179 5.80 15.90 -4.99
C TRP A 179 6.16 14.49 -5.37
N HIS A 180 5.15 13.66 -5.50
CA HIS A 180 5.27 12.26 -5.83
C HIS A 180 4.26 11.89 -6.93
N LYS A 181 4.58 10.89 -7.74
CA LYS A 181 3.67 10.40 -8.78
C LYS A 181 2.42 9.78 -8.16
N GLY A 182 1.24 10.14 -8.69
CA GLY A 182 -0.04 9.68 -8.17
C GLY A 182 -0.20 8.15 -8.15
N PHE A 183 -0.78 7.60 -7.09
CA PHE A 183 -0.93 6.15 -6.90
C PHE A 183 -1.81 5.48 -7.96
N ALA A 184 -2.86 6.16 -8.45
CA ALA A 184 -3.71 5.63 -9.52
C ALA A 184 -2.94 5.34 -10.81
N ASN A 185 -1.91 6.15 -11.11
CA ASN A 185 -1.06 5.98 -12.29
C ASN A 185 -0.03 4.85 -12.12
N LYS A 186 0.15 4.36 -10.90
CA LYS A 186 1.10 3.29 -10.53
C LYS A 186 0.40 1.98 -10.15
N PHE A 187 -0.93 1.83 -10.43
CA PHE A 187 -1.64 0.62 -10.02
C PHE A 187 -0.95 -0.64 -10.52
N ASN A 188 -0.67 -1.53 -9.59
CA ASN A 188 -0.05 -2.82 -9.83
C ASN A 188 -0.77 -3.86 -8.97
N ALA A 189 -1.45 -4.81 -9.61
CA ALA A 189 -2.27 -5.80 -8.91
C ALA A 189 -1.47 -6.61 -7.87
N ASN A 190 -0.22 -6.95 -8.17
CA ASN A 190 0.66 -7.63 -7.21
C ASN A 190 0.91 -6.78 -5.94
N LEU A 191 1.14 -5.48 -6.08
CA LEU A 191 1.34 -4.61 -4.92
C LEU A 191 0.03 -4.41 -4.14
N GLU A 192 -1.05 -4.10 -4.84
CA GLU A 192 -2.29 -3.67 -4.22
C GLU A 192 -3.17 -4.82 -3.71
N LEU A 193 -3.17 -5.97 -4.42
CA LEU A 193 -4.02 -7.11 -4.05
C LEU A 193 -3.28 -8.21 -3.29
N TYR A 194 -1.98 -8.32 -3.44
CA TYR A 194 -1.20 -9.30 -2.71
C TYR A 194 -0.42 -8.66 -1.56
N MET A 195 0.52 -7.72 -1.84
CA MET A 195 1.39 -7.18 -0.80
C MET A 195 0.61 -6.43 0.29
N VAL A 196 -0.25 -5.48 -0.10
CA VAL A 196 -1.06 -4.71 0.87
C VAL A 196 -1.89 -5.63 1.75
N HIS A 197 -2.61 -6.61 1.16
CA HIS A 197 -3.51 -7.46 1.95
C HIS A 197 -2.77 -8.46 2.83
N ARG A 198 -1.67 -9.07 2.33
CA ARG A 198 -0.82 -9.93 3.15
C ARG A 198 -0.23 -9.14 4.33
N ASN A 199 0.34 -7.99 4.05
CA ASN A 199 1.03 -7.18 5.05
C ASN A 199 0.06 -6.63 6.09
N SER A 200 -1.16 -6.23 5.71
CA SER A 200 -2.20 -5.83 6.67
C SER A 200 -2.53 -6.94 7.67
N LEU A 201 -2.61 -8.19 7.22
CA LEU A 201 -2.81 -9.34 8.13
C LEU A 201 -1.61 -9.54 9.05
N ILE A 202 -0.38 -9.38 8.52
CA ILE A 202 0.86 -9.56 9.28
C ILE A 202 0.99 -8.50 10.37
N ILE A 203 0.87 -7.22 10.03
CA ILE A 203 1.03 -6.13 11.01
C ILE A 203 -0.04 -6.20 12.11
N GLN A 204 -1.29 -6.54 11.77
CA GLN A 204 -2.32 -6.76 12.77
C GLN A 204 -1.97 -7.92 13.71
N ALA A 205 -1.45 -9.03 13.17
CA ALA A 205 -1.09 -10.20 13.98
C ALA A 205 0.17 -9.99 14.82
N MET A 206 1.18 -9.29 14.30
CA MET A 206 2.46 -9.04 15.00
C MET A 206 2.34 -7.97 16.06
N SER A 207 1.89 -6.79 15.68
CA SER A 207 1.92 -5.59 16.51
C SER A 207 0.60 -5.32 17.23
N GLY A 208 -0.46 -6.05 16.86
CA GLY A 208 -1.79 -5.90 17.44
C GLY A 208 -2.45 -4.55 17.14
N ILE A 209 -2.00 -3.84 16.10
CA ILE A 209 -2.61 -2.60 15.61
C ILE A 209 -3.90 -2.89 14.83
N CYS A 210 -4.73 -1.88 14.63
CA CYS A 210 -5.96 -1.98 13.82
C CYS A 210 -6.89 -3.14 14.26
N LYS A 211 -7.05 -3.34 15.57
CA LYS A 211 -7.74 -4.52 16.16
C LYS A 211 -9.18 -4.68 15.72
N ASP A 212 -9.86 -3.57 15.47
CA ASP A 212 -11.29 -3.52 15.14
C ASP A 212 -11.55 -3.72 13.65
N ILE A 213 -10.47 -3.79 12.84
CA ILE A 213 -10.56 -3.94 11.39
C ILE A 213 -10.55 -5.42 10.99
N ASP A 214 -11.55 -5.83 10.22
CA ASP A 214 -11.61 -7.18 9.64
C ASP A 214 -11.00 -7.22 8.24
N PHE A 215 -9.67 -7.31 8.18
CA PHE A 215 -8.92 -7.41 6.91
C PHE A 215 -9.31 -8.64 6.08
N ILE A 216 -9.74 -9.74 6.71
CA ILE A 216 -10.23 -10.92 5.97
C ILE A 216 -11.53 -10.62 5.25
N LYS A 217 -12.46 -9.91 5.89
CA LYS A 217 -13.70 -9.46 5.27
C LYS A 217 -13.41 -8.53 4.07
N ARG A 218 -12.42 -7.65 4.21
CA ARG A 218 -11.96 -6.80 3.10
C ARG A 218 -11.47 -7.64 1.92
N ILE A 219 -10.58 -8.62 2.16
CA ILE A 219 -10.06 -9.54 1.12
C ILE A 219 -11.22 -10.31 0.46
N GLN A 220 -12.21 -10.76 1.23
CA GLN A 220 -13.40 -11.42 0.69
C GLN A 220 -14.20 -10.50 -0.23
N GLY A 221 -14.36 -9.23 0.14
CA GLY A 221 -15.02 -8.22 -0.69
C GLY A 221 -14.29 -8.00 -2.02
N PHE A 222 -12.96 -7.86 -1.98
CA PHE A 222 -12.14 -7.76 -3.20
C PHE A 222 -12.23 -9.02 -4.06
N PHE A 223 -12.12 -10.21 -3.46
CA PHE A 223 -12.29 -11.46 -4.20
C PHE A 223 -13.64 -11.56 -4.90
N GLU A 224 -14.71 -11.16 -4.23
CA GLU A 224 -16.05 -11.14 -4.83
C GLU A 224 -16.17 -10.12 -5.99
N THR A 225 -15.54 -8.97 -5.86
CA THR A 225 -15.49 -7.96 -6.94
C THR A 225 -14.69 -8.48 -8.12
N GLU A 226 -13.47 -8.94 -7.89
CA GLU A 226 -12.57 -9.39 -8.95
C GLU A 226 -13.08 -10.63 -9.70
N ILE A 227 -13.70 -11.58 -8.98
CA ILE A 227 -14.27 -12.76 -9.63
C ILE A 227 -15.44 -12.38 -10.56
N ARG A 228 -16.27 -11.38 -10.20
CA ARG A 228 -17.37 -10.88 -11.02
C ARG A 228 -16.88 -10.10 -12.24
N ARG A 229 -15.71 -9.45 -12.15
CA ARG A 229 -15.01 -8.72 -13.23
C ARG A 229 -14.17 -9.61 -14.13
N LEU A 230 -14.26 -10.94 -13.99
CA LEU A 230 -13.45 -11.93 -14.70
C LEU A 230 -11.94 -11.78 -14.49
N ALA A 231 -11.52 -11.11 -13.42
CA ALA A 231 -10.12 -10.87 -13.08
C ALA A 231 -9.54 -12.06 -12.28
N TYR A 232 -9.45 -13.21 -12.91
CA TYR A 232 -9.06 -14.46 -12.24
C TYR A 232 -7.63 -14.39 -11.66
N ASN A 233 -6.72 -13.69 -12.32
CA ASN A 233 -5.35 -13.50 -11.81
C ASN A 233 -5.34 -12.68 -10.52
N ASN A 234 -6.19 -11.65 -10.44
CA ASN A 234 -6.35 -10.85 -9.24
C ASN A 234 -6.91 -11.66 -8.08
N CYS A 235 -7.84 -12.58 -8.38
CA CYS A 235 -8.35 -13.54 -7.39
C CYS A 235 -7.24 -14.45 -6.85
N ASP A 236 -6.31 -14.91 -7.71
CA ASP A 236 -5.16 -15.69 -7.26
C ASP A 236 -4.26 -14.90 -6.32
N LEU A 237 -3.94 -13.65 -6.66
CA LEU A 237 -3.10 -12.78 -5.83
C LEU A 237 -3.69 -12.56 -4.43
N LEU A 238 -5.01 -12.34 -4.34
CA LEU A 238 -5.71 -12.22 -3.06
C LEU A 238 -5.65 -13.51 -2.23
N LEU A 239 -5.78 -14.67 -2.87
CA LEU A 239 -5.70 -15.95 -2.17
C LEU A 239 -4.25 -16.31 -1.78
N ASP A 240 -3.27 -15.97 -2.60
CA ASP A 240 -1.85 -16.10 -2.25
C ASP A 240 -1.52 -15.30 -0.99
N ALA A 241 -2.04 -14.07 -0.87
CA ALA A 241 -1.83 -13.23 0.31
C ALA A 241 -2.29 -13.92 1.60
N VAL A 242 -3.45 -14.56 1.58
CA VAL A 242 -3.98 -15.28 2.75
C VAL A 242 -3.23 -16.58 2.98
N GLU A 243 -2.91 -17.34 1.92
CA GLU A 243 -2.16 -18.62 2.05
C GLU A 243 -0.76 -18.39 2.61
N GLU A 244 -0.05 -17.36 2.14
CA GLU A 244 1.29 -17.04 2.65
C GLU A 244 1.24 -16.55 4.09
N PHE A 245 0.28 -15.69 4.44
CA PHE A 245 0.03 -15.33 5.84
C PHE A 245 -0.23 -16.57 6.69
N CYS A 246 -1.05 -17.51 6.24
CA CYS A 246 -1.33 -18.74 6.95
C CYS A 246 -0.13 -19.68 7.11
N ALA A 247 0.88 -19.56 6.25
CA ALA A 247 2.11 -20.34 6.36
C ALA A 247 3.02 -19.90 7.51
N GLY A 248 2.81 -18.68 8.05
CA GLY A 248 3.54 -18.12 9.18
C GLY A 248 4.75 -17.26 8.77
N PRO A 249 5.49 -16.70 9.77
CA PRO A 249 6.46 -15.63 9.56
C PRO A 249 7.85 -16.07 9.05
N ASP A 250 8.09 -17.36 8.81
CA ASP A 250 9.45 -17.85 8.50
C ASP A 250 10.06 -17.21 7.25
N PHE A 251 9.24 -16.88 6.25
CA PHE A 251 9.70 -16.21 5.03
C PHE A 251 10.30 -14.82 5.29
N MET A 252 9.98 -14.18 6.43
CA MET A 252 10.47 -12.85 6.80
C MET A 252 11.89 -12.90 7.40
N LYS A 253 12.39 -14.07 7.76
CA LYS A 253 13.70 -14.25 8.42
C LYS A 253 14.89 -14.07 7.49
N THR A 254 14.67 -14.09 6.19
CA THR A 254 15.71 -13.97 5.17
C THR A 254 15.32 -12.96 4.09
N PRO A 255 16.28 -12.28 3.41
CA PRO A 255 16.00 -11.19 2.46
C PRO A 255 15.49 -11.71 1.10
N GLN A 256 14.35 -12.40 1.10
CA GLN A 256 13.74 -12.95 -0.12
C GLN A 256 12.54 -12.11 -0.65
N GLY A 257 12.30 -10.93 -0.09
CA GLY A 257 11.15 -10.09 -0.44
C GLY A 257 11.08 -9.73 -1.93
N GLU A 258 12.21 -9.43 -2.55
CA GLU A 258 12.29 -9.16 -4.00
C GLU A 258 11.89 -10.37 -4.83
N GLN A 259 12.35 -11.56 -4.46
CA GLN A 259 12.01 -12.82 -5.16
C GLN A 259 10.51 -13.13 -5.03
N ILE A 260 9.96 -12.96 -3.83
CA ILE A 260 8.52 -13.13 -3.58
C ILE A 260 7.73 -12.14 -4.44
N MET A 261 8.10 -10.86 -4.43
CA MET A 261 7.43 -9.84 -5.24
C MET A 261 7.48 -10.17 -6.74
N LYS A 262 8.64 -10.57 -7.28
CA LYS A 262 8.80 -10.96 -8.69
C LYS A 262 7.95 -12.18 -9.06
N SER A 263 7.88 -13.18 -8.17
CA SER A 263 7.08 -14.40 -8.41
C SER A 263 5.58 -14.11 -8.52
N HIS A 264 5.06 -13.21 -7.69
CA HIS A 264 3.66 -12.79 -7.73
C HIS A 264 3.38 -11.80 -8.86
N ALA A 265 4.35 -10.92 -9.19
CA ALA A 265 4.23 -10.01 -10.34
C ALA A 265 4.06 -10.75 -11.68
N ALA A 266 4.55 -11.98 -11.78
CA ALA A 266 4.32 -12.84 -12.95
C ALA A 266 2.82 -13.15 -13.19
N LYS A 267 1.98 -13.03 -12.16
CA LYS A 267 0.52 -13.21 -12.22
C LYS A 267 -0.22 -11.94 -12.66
N ASN A 268 0.43 -10.78 -12.69
CA ASN A 268 -0.20 -9.56 -13.19
C ASN A 268 -0.72 -9.75 -14.62
N GLU A 269 -1.87 -9.21 -14.90
CA GLU A 269 -2.41 -9.17 -16.25
C GLU A 269 -1.46 -8.39 -17.17
N LYS A 270 -1.05 -8.99 -18.27
CA LYS A 270 -0.09 -8.38 -19.22
C LYS A 270 -0.78 -7.34 -20.06
N MET A 271 -0.79 -6.10 -19.60
CA MET A 271 -1.33 -4.95 -20.32
C MET A 271 -0.61 -4.75 -21.65
N ARG A 272 -1.38 -4.49 -22.72
CA ARG A 272 -0.89 -4.24 -24.08
C ARG A 272 -1.62 -3.03 -24.69
N PRO A 273 -1.03 -2.35 -25.69
CA PRO A 273 -1.74 -1.30 -26.41
C PRO A 273 -3.14 -1.76 -26.81
N VAL A 274 -4.15 -0.94 -26.55
CA VAL A 274 -5.57 -1.30 -26.79
C VAL A 274 -5.79 -1.83 -28.19
N ALA A 275 -5.18 -1.20 -29.20
CA ALA A 275 -5.32 -1.62 -30.63
C ALA A 275 -4.84 -3.06 -30.91
N MET A 276 -3.99 -3.64 -30.04
CA MET A 276 -3.52 -5.03 -30.17
C MET A 276 -4.48 -6.07 -29.59
N VAL A 277 -5.34 -5.65 -28.65
CA VAL A 277 -6.22 -6.57 -27.90
C VAL A 277 -7.71 -6.36 -28.20
N TYR A 278 -8.08 -5.21 -28.73
CA TYR A 278 -9.47 -4.86 -29.02
C TYR A 278 -9.60 -4.03 -30.30
N SER A 279 -10.51 -4.41 -31.19
CA SER A 279 -10.64 -3.81 -32.54
C SER A 279 -11.62 -2.63 -32.62
N LYS A 280 -12.45 -2.43 -31.57
CA LYS A 280 -13.42 -1.33 -31.55
C LYS A 280 -12.85 -0.10 -30.87
N PRO A 281 -13.28 1.13 -31.22
CA PRO A 281 -12.86 2.34 -30.51
C PRO A 281 -13.18 2.29 -29.00
N VAL A 282 -12.26 2.78 -28.18
CA VAL A 282 -12.43 2.91 -26.72
C VAL A 282 -12.48 4.39 -26.34
N ASN A 283 -13.52 4.77 -25.60
CA ASN A 283 -13.62 6.11 -25.03
C ASN A 283 -12.95 6.11 -23.64
N PHE A 284 -11.68 6.51 -23.56
CA PHE A 284 -10.90 6.55 -22.33
C PHE A 284 -11.47 7.52 -21.30
N ASP A 285 -12.05 8.65 -21.72
CA ASP A 285 -12.66 9.63 -20.81
C ASP A 285 -13.86 9.09 -20.04
N SER A 286 -14.47 8.02 -20.53
CA SER A 286 -15.61 7.37 -19.88
C SER A 286 -15.21 6.30 -18.86
N VAL A 287 -13.95 5.89 -18.82
CA VAL A 287 -13.49 4.75 -18.00
C VAL A 287 -13.80 4.95 -16.52
N TYR A 288 -13.48 6.14 -15.99
CA TYR A 288 -13.75 6.49 -14.58
C TYR A 288 -15.12 7.16 -14.35
N LYS A 289 -15.96 7.27 -15.39
CA LYS A 289 -17.30 7.82 -15.22
C LYS A 289 -18.26 6.70 -14.88
N LYS A 290 -18.89 6.77 -13.71
CA LYS A 290 -19.98 5.85 -13.37
C LYS A 290 -21.18 6.08 -14.28
N GLU A 291 -21.84 5.00 -14.68
CA GLU A 291 -23.12 5.08 -15.36
C GLU A 291 -24.15 5.82 -14.51
N LYS A 292 -24.98 6.67 -15.15
CA LYS A 292 -26.06 7.38 -14.46
C LYS A 292 -27.13 6.40 -13.93
N LYS A 293 -27.33 5.27 -14.61
CA LYS A 293 -28.25 4.22 -14.20
C LYS A 293 -27.54 3.25 -13.27
N GLN A 294 -28.09 3.04 -12.10
CA GLN A 294 -27.64 1.99 -11.19
C GLN A 294 -28.35 0.67 -11.53
N LEU A 295 -27.75 -0.44 -11.11
CA LEU A 295 -28.44 -1.72 -11.15
C LEU A 295 -29.71 -1.65 -10.29
N THR A 296 -30.84 -2.11 -10.85
CA THR A 296 -32.07 -2.27 -10.09
C THR A 296 -31.85 -3.29 -8.94
N PRO A 297 -32.64 -3.28 -7.88
CA PRO A 297 -32.52 -4.27 -6.80
C PRO A 297 -32.49 -5.72 -7.29
N THR A 298 -33.34 -6.05 -8.29
CA THR A 298 -33.36 -7.37 -8.92
C THR A 298 -32.08 -7.68 -9.68
N GLN A 299 -31.58 -6.73 -10.47
CA GLN A 299 -30.30 -6.88 -11.19
C GLN A 299 -29.14 -7.04 -10.23
N LYS A 300 -29.10 -6.25 -9.14
CA LYS A 300 -28.07 -6.35 -8.10
C LYS A 300 -28.10 -7.74 -7.43
N TRP A 301 -29.28 -8.24 -7.13
CA TRP A 301 -29.44 -9.59 -6.58
C TRP A 301 -28.90 -10.66 -7.55
N TRP A 302 -29.32 -10.62 -8.83
CA TRP A 302 -28.81 -11.54 -9.85
C TRP A 302 -27.31 -11.44 -10.05
N TYR A 303 -26.74 -10.22 -10.09
CA TYR A 303 -25.31 -9.98 -10.19
C TYR A 303 -24.55 -10.65 -9.06
N GLN A 304 -25.03 -10.52 -7.83
CA GLN A 304 -24.39 -11.09 -6.64
C GLN A 304 -24.55 -12.62 -6.57
N VAL A 305 -25.77 -13.14 -6.70
CA VAL A 305 -26.06 -14.58 -6.51
C VAL A 305 -25.41 -15.44 -7.60
N THR A 306 -25.36 -14.93 -8.82
CA THR A 306 -24.80 -15.66 -9.95
C THR A 306 -23.32 -15.38 -10.20
N ASP A 307 -22.67 -14.59 -9.35
CA ASP A 307 -21.33 -14.04 -9.59
C ASP A 307 -21.21 -13.40 -10.98
N ASN A 308 -22.10 -12.45 -11.28
CA ASN A 308 -22.24 -11.79 -12.59
C ASN A 308 -22.49 -12.78 -13.74
N GLY A 309 -23.37 -13.75 -13.50
CA GLY A 309 -23.75 -14.77 -14.50
C GLY A 309 -22.74 -15.91 -14.69
N GLN A 310 -21.65 -15.98 -13.95
CA GLN A 310 -20.66 -17.05 -14.10
C GLN A 310 -21.20 -18.45 -13.76
N LYS A 311 -22.21 -18.52 -12.90
CA LYS A 311 -22.91 -19.76 -12.56
C LYS A 311 -23.97 -20.17 -13.58
N LEU A 312 -24.26 -19.30 -14.57
CA LEU A 312 -25.33 -19.50 -15.53
C LEU A 312 -24.80 -20.05 -16.87
N PRO A 313 -25.68 -20.70 -17.67
CA PRO A 313 -25.37 -21.01 -19.07
C PRO A 313 -25.10 -19.75 -19.89
N ASP A 314 -24.28 -19.87 -20.94
CA ASP A 314 -23.77 -18.71 -21.72
C ASP A 314 -24.88 -17.95 -22.46
N TRP A 315 -26.04 -18.57 -22.71
CA TRP A 315 -27.18 -17.91 -23.38
C TRP A 315 -27.86 -16.82 -22.50
N PHE A 316 -27.56 -16.76 -21.18
CA PHE A 316 -27.98 -15.64 -20.31
C PHE A 316 -27.13 -14.39 -20.48
N LEU A 317 -25.95 -14.52 -21.09
CA LEU A 317 -25.02 -13.41 -21.22
C LEU A 317 -25.41 -12.47 -22.35
N LYS A 318 -24.94 -11.23 -22.27
CA LYS A 318 -25.03 -10.27 -23.36
C LYS A 318 -24.01 -10.66 -24.44
N LYS A 319 -24.51 -11.37 -25.48
CA LYS A 319 -23.67 -11.80 -26.62
C LYS A 319 -23.02 -10.60 -27.28
N ASP A 320 -21.78 -10.77 -27.75
CA ASP A 320 -21.01 -9.76 -28.49
C ASP A 320 -20.80 -8.45 -27.70
N TYR A 321 -21.06 -8.47 -26.38
CA TYR A 321 -20.87 -7.32 -25.52
C TYR A 321 -19.58 -7.46 -24.71
N THR A 322 -18.67 -6.49 -24.91
CA THR A 322 -17.46 -6.31 -24.12
C THR A 322 -17.63 -5.09 -23.21
N ALA A 323 -17.61 -5.30 -21.92
CA ALA A 323 -17.61 -4.19 -20.97
C ALA A 323 -16.23 -3.52 -20.95
N VAL A 324 -16.20 -2.19 -21.01
CA VAL A 324 -14.96 -1.41 -20.85
C VAL A 324 -14.94 -0.80 -19.46
N ILE A 325 -14.00 -1.21 -18.63
CA ILE A 325 -13.86 -0.77 -17.24
C ILE A 325 -12.42 -0.34 -16.93
N ALA A 326 -12.22 0.33 -15.82
CA ALA A 326 -10.87 0.65 -15.33
C ALA A 326 -10.11 -0.64 -14.96
N TYR A 327 -8.79 -0.63 -15.19
CA TYR A 327 -7.91 -1.73 -14.81
C TYR A 327 -7.70 -1.80 -13.29
N ASP A 328 -7.74 -0.65 -12.61
CA ASP A 328 -7.59 -0.51 -11.17
C ASP A 328 -8.85 -0.94 -10.38
N TRP A 329 -8.94 -0.54 -9.12
CA TRP A 329 -10.09 -0.84 -8.24
C TRP A 329 -11.35 -0.03 -8.48
N PHE A 330 -11.39 0.88 -9.48
CA PHE A 330 -12.60 1.63 -9.79
C PHE A 330 -13.73 0.70 -10.26
N ASP A 331 -14.76 0.55 -9.45
CA ASP A 331 -15.85 -0.40 -9.65
C ASP A 331 -17.08 0.25 -10.27
N ASP A 332 -17.59 -0.32 -11.36
CA ASP A 332 -18.86 0.04 -11.98
C ASP A 332 -19.61 -1.21 -12.48
N PRO A 333 -20.38 -1.87 -11.59
CA PRO A 333 -21.12 -3.07 -11.94
C PRO A 333 -22.13 -2.89 -13.08
N THR A 334 -22.53 -1.64 -13.38
CA THR A 334 -23.51 -1.38 -14.46
C THR A 334 -22.92 -1.64 -15.84
N LYS A 335 -21.63 -1.35 -16.01
CA LYS A 335 -20.91 -1.61 -17.27
C LYS A 335 -20.69 -3.10 -17.50
N GLU A 336 -20.33 -3.83 -16.46
CA GLU A 336 -19.94 -5.24 -16.58
C GLU A 336 -21.09 -6.25 -16.40
N TYR A 337 -22.32 -5.77 -16.09
CA TYR A 337 -23.46 -6.62 -15.81
C TYR A 337 -23.74 -7.62 -16.95
N PHE A 338 -23.51 -8.90 -16.68
CA PHE A 338 -23.67 -10.04 -17.60
C PHE A 338 -22.90 -9.88 -18.91
N ALA A 339 -21.79 -9.16 -18.90
CA ALA A 339 -20.92 -9.05 -20.06
C ALA A 339 -20.26 -10.40 -20.39
N GLU A 340 -20.13 -10.71 -21.66
CA GLU A 340 -19.41 -11.90 -22.13
C GLU A 340 -17.91 -11.75 -21.91
N GLN A 341 -17.39 -10.55 -22.11
CA GLN A 341 -15.99 -10.19 -21.96
C GLN A 341 -15.84 -8.86 -21.23
N VAL A 342 -14.69 -8.66 -20.61
CA VAL A 342 -14.34 -7.41 -19.93
C VAL A 342 -12.99 -6.92 -20.44
N LEU A 343 -12.97 -5.71 -21.01
CA LEU A 343 -11.75 -5.01 -21.37
C LEU A 343 -11.34 -4.10 -20.20
N ALA A 344 -10.34 -4.52 -19.46
CA ALA A 344 -9.75 -3.73 -18.37
C ALA A 344 -8.73 -2.76 -18.98
N VAL A 345 -8.92 -1.46 -18.78
CA VAL A 345 -8.20 -0.39 -19.49
C VAL A 345 -7.47 0.51 -18.50
N SER A 346 -6.21 0.80 -18.80
CA SER A 346 -5.47 1.93 -18.24
C SER A 346 -5.58 3.13 -19.18
N PRO A 347 -6.30 4.20 -18.82
CA PRO A 347 -6.43 5.36 -19.69
C PRO A 347 -5.19 6.24 -19.71
N PHE A 348 -4.25 6.05 -18.78
CA PHE A 348 -3.03 6.88 -18.67
C PHE A 348 -2.01 6.55 -19.76
N ASP A 349 -1.88 5.28 -20.10
CA ASP A 349 -0.93 4.77 -21.10
C ASP A 349 -1.61 4.10 -22.30
N HIS A 350 -2.94 4.14 -22.37
CA HIS A 350 -3.77 3.54 -23.41
C HIS A 350 -3.52 2.04 -23.61
N THR A 351 -3.25 1.34 -22.51
CA THR A 351 -3.12 -0.12 -22.51
C THR A 351 -4.37 -0.81 -21.99
N ALA A 352 -4.51 -2.09 -22.30
CA ALA A 352 -5.64 -2.89 -21.83
C ALA A 352 -5.30 -4.38 -21.74
N TYR A 353 -6.12 -5.08 -20.98
CA TYR A 353 -6.17 -6.54 -20.92
C TYR A 353 -7.59 -7.02 -21.17
N LEU A 354 -7.77 -7.99 -22.09
CA LEU A 354 -9.08 -8.56 -22.39
C LEU A 354 -9.31 -9.81 -21.56
N ARG A 355 -10.19 -9.68 -20.57
CA ARG A 355 -10.67 -10.77 -19.71
C ARG A 355 -11.79 -11.51 -20.39
N LYS A 356 -11.69 -12.84 -20.40
CA LYS A 356 -12.72 -13.72 -20.96
C LYS A 356 -13.24 -14.67 -19.90
N ARG A 357 -14.51 -15.06 -20.02
CA ARG A 357 -15.07 -16.09 -19.15
C ARG A 357 -14.33 -17.40 -19.31
N ASP A 358 -14.03 -18.02 -18.17
CA ASP A 358 -13.47 -19.34 -18.06
C ASP A 358 -14.14 -20.07 -16.90
N LYS A 359 -15.10 -20.95 -17.23
CA LYS A 359 -15.88 -21.68 -16.24
C LYS A 359 -15.03 -22.63 -15.39
N GLN A 360 -14.01 -23.24 -15.98
CA GLN A 360 -13.11 -24.14 -15.27
C GLN A 360 -12.28 -23.34 -14.27
N ARG A 361 -11.71 -22.23 -14.70
CA ARG A 361 -10.92 -21.35 -13.86
C ARG A 361 -11.76 -20.76 -12.71
N TYR A 362 -12.97 -20.31 -13.01
CA TYR A 362 -13.92 -19.86 -11.99
C TYR A 362 -14.17 -20.93 -10.91
N GLN A 363 -14.46 -22.16 -11.31
CA GLN A 363 -14.71 -23.25 -10.36
C GLN A 363 -13.49 -23.57 -9.50
N GLN A 364 -12.29 -23.61 -10.10
CA GLN A 364 -11.03 -23.82 -9.39
C GLN A 364 -10.80 -22.73 -8.33
N LEU A 365 -11.00 -21.45 -8.68
CA LEU A 365 -10.86 -20.32 -7.76
C LEU A 365 -11.88 -20.36 -6.63
N LYS A 366 -13.14 -20.69 -6.90
CA LYS A 366 -14.17 -20.82 -5.85
C LYS A 366 -13.86 -21.96 -4.87
N GLN A 367 -13.35 -23.10 -5.38
CA GLN A 367 -12.91 -24.20 -4.53
C GLN A 367 -11.67 -23.82 -3.69
N ARG A 368 -10.68 -23.14 -4.31
CA ARG A 368 -9.49 -22.65 -3.61
C ARG A 368 -9.89 -21.66 -2.52
N TYR A 369 -10.74 -20.67 -2.83
CA TYR A 369 -11.28 -19.71 -1.87
C TYR A 369 -11.92 -20.40 -0.66
N GLN A 370 -12.82 -21.36 -0.88
CA GLN A 370 -13.48 -22.08 0.20
C GLN A 370 -12.48 -22.84 1.09
N ARG A 371 -11.44 -23.45 0.49
CA ARG A 371 -10.39 -24.16 1.22
C ARG A 371 -9.55 -23.20 2.05
N VAL A 372 -9.08 -22.09 1.46
CA VAL A 372 -8.25 -21.07 2.11
C VAL A 372 -8.98 -20.44 3.29
N MET A 373 -10.21 -19.97 3.08
CA MET A 373 -11.01 -19.32 4.13
C MET A 373 -11.38 -20.29 5.26
N ARG A 374 -11.62 -21.55 4.94
CA ARG A 374 -11.86 -22.59 5.96
C ARG A 374 -10.61 -22.85 6.79
N TYR A 375 -9.45 -22.98 6.15
CA TYR A 375 -8.18 -23.19 6.83
C TYR A 375 -7.83 -22.01 7.75
N TYR A 376 -7.92 -20.79 7.25
CA TYR A 376 -7.71 -19.59 8.06
C TYR A 376 -8.65 -19.56 9.28
N LYS A 377 -9.95 -19.77 9.07
CA LYS A 377 -10.95 -19.74 10.17
C LYS A 377 -10.65 -20.79 11.25
N GLN A 378 -10.21 -21.97 10.85
CA GLN A 378 -9.89 -23.06 11.78
C GLN A 378 -8.60 -22.84 12.56
N ASN A 379 -7.61 -22.17 11.97
CA ASN A 379 -6.26 -22.07 12.52
C ASN A 379 -5.90 -20.61 12.95
N ARG A 380 -6.82 -19.65 12.83
CA ARG A 380 -6.58 -18.23 13.05
C ARG A 380 -5.74 -17.95 14.31
N LYS A 381 -6.15 -18.44 15.45
CA LYS A 381 -5.46 -18.19 16.73
C LYS A 381 -4.02 -18.71 16.74
N GLN A 382 -3.79 -19.88 16.16
CA GLN A 382 -2.46 -20.46 16.06
C GLN A 382 -1.57 -19.64 15.12
N ILE A 383 -2.11 -19.20 13.99
CA ILE A 383 -1.40 -18.36 13.01
C ILE A 383 -1.01 -17.02 13.67
N GLU A 384 -1.96 -16.33 14.31
CA GLU A 384 -1.70 -15.08 15.01
C GLU A 384 -0.62 -15.24 16.11
N GLN A 385 -0.67 -16.33 16.88
CA GLN A 385 0.36 -16.65 17.87
C GLN A 385 1.77 -16.84 17.27
N MET A 386 1.88 -17.44 16.09
CA MET A 386 3.19 -17.59 15.40
C MET A 386 3.80 -16.21 15.09
N TYR A 387 3.00 -15.26 14.60
CA TYR A 387 3.47 -13.90 14.33
C TYR A 387 3.80 -13.12 15.61
N GLN A 388 2.97 -13.22 16.65
CA GLN A 388 3.23 -12.59 17.96
C GLN A 388 4.55 -13.10 18.57
N GLN A 389 4.81 -14.40 18.50
CA GLN A 389 6.06 -14.98 19.00
C GLN A 389 7.30 -14.53 18.20
N ALA A 390 7.14 -14.30 16.90
CA ALA A 390 8.22 -13.86 16.03
C ALA A 390 8.50 -12.35 16.13
N ALA A 391 7.54 -11.53 16.57
CA ALA A 391 7.61 -10.08 16.56
C ALA A 391 8.86 -9.55 17.28
N GLY A 392 9.09 -9.96 18.54
CA GLY A 392 10.23 -9.49 19.31
C GLY A 392 11.59 -9.83 18.72
N THR A 393 11.68 -10.88 17.90
CA THR A 393 12.91 -11.20 17.17
C THR A 393 13.01 -10.37 15.88
N LEU A 394 11.97 -10.38 15.04
CA LEU A 394 11.99 -9.77 13.72
C LEU A 394 12.07 -8.23 13.73
N GLN A 395 11.72 -7.60 14.85
CA GLN A 395 11.79 -6.16 15.04
C GLN A 395 13.02 -5.71 15.86
N SER A 396 13.88 -6.64 16.29
CA SER A 396 15.06 -6.30 17.09
C SER A 396 16.22 -5.73 16.26
N GLU A 397 17.05 -4.89 16.88
CA GLU A 397 18.28 -4.39 16.25
C GLU A 397 19.23 -5.53 15.86
N SER A 398 19.35 -6.58 16.68
CA SER A 398 20.21 -7.72 16.38
C SER A 398 19.78 -8.46 15.12
N PHE A 399 18.47 -8.67 14.95
CA PHE A 399 17.91 -9.25 13.72
C PHE A 399 18.21 -8.38 12.49
N TRP A 400 17.95 -7.09 12.59
CA TRP A 400 18.14 -6.19 11.47
C TRP A 400 19.62 -6.05 11.08
N ARG A 401 20.54 -6.03 12.05
CA ARG A 401 21.99 -6.01 11.74
C ARG A 401 22.42 -7.28 11.01
N GLU A 402 21.97 -8.44 11.45
CA GLU A 402 22.22 -9.71 10.75
C GLU A 402 21.59 -9.72 9.34
N TYR A 403 20.31 -9.34 9.25
CA TYR A 403 19.53 -9.31 8.01
C TYR A 403 20.11 -8.37 6.94
N LEU A 404 20.71 -7.25 7.38
CA LEU A 404 21.34 -6.23 6.53
C LEU A 404 22.86 -6.39 6.40
N HIS A 405 23.44 -7.47 6.93
CA HIS A 405 24.89 -7.71 6.97
C HIS A 405 25.69 -6.54 7.58
N MET A 406 25.14 -5.89 8.60
CA MET A 406 25.79 -4.81 9.33
C MET A 406 26.73 -5.36 10.41
N PRO A 407 27.79 -4.62 10.77
CA PRO A 407 28.58 -4.96 11.95
C PRO A 407 27.73 -5.02 13.23
N GLU A 408 28.14 -5.87 14.17
CA GLU A 408 27.51 -5.86 15.52
C GLU A 408 27.56 -4.46 16.13
N ALA A 409 26.53 -4.11 16.92
CA ALA A 409 26.54 -2.86 17.66
C ALA A 409 27.75 -2.83 18.60
N LYS A 410 28.56 -1.78 18.51
CA LYS A 410 29.61 -1.55 19.52
C LYS A 410 28.94 -1.40 20.90
N LYS A 411 29.43 -2.15 21.89
CA LYS A 411 28.92 -2.12 23.27
C LYS A 411 29.24 -0.81 23.97
#